data_b954628f22a05d6d8d73bacdbb21e1d1
#
_entry.id   b954628f22a05d6d8d73bacdbb21e1d1
#
_cell.length_a   1.000
_cell.length_b   1.000
_cell.length_c   1.000
_cell.angle_alpha   90.00
_cell.angle_beta   90.00
_cell.angle_gamma   90.00
#
_symmetry.space_group_name_H-M   'P 1'
#
loop_
_entity.id
_entity.type
_entity.pdbx_description
1 polymer ?
#
loop_
_entity_poly.entity_id
_entity_poly.type
_entity_poly.pdbx_seq_one_letter_code
_entity_poly.pdbx_strand_id
1 'polypeptide(L)'
;MAEHFLLILSLIFSTPAPSLQRASGGRVPSTRLIGTVNKVAEGCGCYFRPAGEDASSKRYIFFEDASEGAPLMNIGGRDVRLRLISSTEPPGGVGRKGERFSRRYAAGDIKIRMSFVAISVCPGPYNPECVANSYDVTITASKGARRQTVKAEGGCGC
;
A
#
# COMPACT_ATOMS: atom_id res chain seq x y z
N MET A 1 -31.86 -55.21 -67.51
CA MET A 1 -31.57 -53.74 -67.60
C MET A 1 -31.88 -53.20 -66.26
N ALA A 2 -30.84 -52.99 -65.47
CA ALA A 2 -30.97 -52.47 -64.07
C ALA A 2 -30.08 -51.23 -63.95
N GLU A 3 -30.74 -50.06 -63.82
CA GLU A 3 -30.06 -48.77 -63.61
C GLU A 3 -29.76 -48.59 -62.13
N HIS A 4 -28.48 -48.47 -61.89
CA HIS A 4 -27.97 -48.10 -60.52
C HIS A 4 -27.98 -46.59 -60.35
N PHE A 5 -28.82 -46.10 -59.48
CA PHE A 5 -28.86 -44.72 -59.04
C PHE A 5 -27.84 -44.53 -57.88
N LEU A 6 -26.73 -43.83 -58.15
CA LEU A 6 -25.73 -43.47 -57.15
C LEU A 6 -26.17 -42.17 -56.45
N LEU A 7 -26.57 -42.27 -55.19
CA LEU A 7 -26.87 -41.11 -54.30
C LEU A 7 -25.53 -40.64 -53.68
N ILE A 8 -25.05 -39.49 -54.14
CA ILE A 8 -23.87 -38.81 -53.52
C ILE A 8 -24.35 -37.98 -52.34
N LEU A 9 -24.04 -38.44 -51.13
CA LEU A 9 -24.31 -37.76 -49.88
C LEU A 9 -23.22 -36.72 -49.59
N SER A 10 -23.49 -35.43 -49.86
CA SER A 10 -22.59 -34.31 -49.57
C SER A 10 -22.59 -34.00 -48.07
N LEU A 11 -21.55 -34.40 -47.33
CA LEU A 11 -21.31 -33.99 -45.94
C LEU A 11 -20.76 -32.56 -45.90
N ILE A 12 -21.60 -31.63 -45.48
CA ILE A 12 -21.20 -30.23 -45.20
C ILE A 12 -20.52 -30.21 -43.84
N PHE A 13 -19.18 -30.11 -43.82
CA PHE A 13 -18.41 -29.84 -42.59
C PHE A 13 -18.55 -28.37 -42.22
N SER A 14 -19.41 -28.08 -41.25
CA SER A 14 -19.44 -26.77 -40.61
C SER A 14 -18.26 -26.63 -39.67
N THR A 15 -17.24 -25.87 -40.05
CA THR A 15 -16.13 -25.50 -39.17
C THR A 15 -16.62 -24.45 -38.16
N PRO A 16 -16.49 -24.71 -36.83
CA PRO A 16 -16.80 -23.67 -35.84
C PRO A 16 -15.75 -22.56 -35.93
N ALA A 17 -16.24 -21.30 -36.02
CA ALA A 17 -15.40 -20.13 -36.00
C ALA A 17 -14.65 -20.02 -34.63
N PRO A 18 -13.35 -19.68 -34.63
CA PRO A 18 -12.63 -19.46 -33.38
C PRO A 18 -13.23 -18.26 -32.66
N SER A 19 -13.83 -18.50 -31.51
CA SER A 19 -14.28 -17.45 -30.59
C SER A 19 -13.03 -16.69 -30.11
N LEU A 20 -12.88 -15.43 -30.50
CA LEU A 20 -11.92 -14.49 -29.93
C LEU A 20 -12.24 -14.33 -28.45
N GLN A 21 -11.61 -15.15 -27.59
CA GLN A 21 -11.59 -14.92 -26.16
C GLN A 21 -10.89 -13.57 -25.92
N ARG A 22 -11.72 -12.58 -25.60
CA ARG A 22 -11.31 -11.26 -25.14
C ARG A 22 -10.39 -11.48 -23.93
N ALA A 23 -9.09 -11.30 -24.13
CA ALA A 23 -8.10 -11.38 -23.07
C ALA A 23 -8.54 -10.41 -21.96
N SER A 24 -8.98 -10.96 -20.85
CA SER A 24 -9.23 -10.21 -19.61
C SER A 24 -7.96 -9.42 -19.34
N GLY A 25 -8.05 -8.09 -19.31
CA GLY A 25 -6.92 -7.20 -19.09
C GLY A 25 -6.18 -7.60 -17.81
N GLY A 26 -5.17 -8.44 -17.96
CA GLY A 26 -4.31 -8.86 -16.89
C GLY A 26 -3.66 -7.60 -16.30
N ARG A 27 -4.03 -7.27 -15.07
CA ARG A 27 -3.38 -6.21 -14.30
C ARG A 27 -1.90 -6.56 -14.26
N VAL A 28 -1.08 -5.80 -14.99
CA VAL A 28 0.38 -5.97 -14.96
C VAL A 28 0.79 -5.95 -13.49
N PRO A 29 1.40 -7.02 -12.95
CA PRO A 29 1.76 -7.06 -11.55
C PRO A 29 2.71 -5.91 -11.29
N SER A 30 2.33 -5.00 -10.39
CA SER A 30 3.16 -3.87 -9.96
C SER A 30 4.51 -4.43 -9.50
N THR A 31 5.59 -4.01 -10.14
CA THR A 31 6.96 -4.36 -9.72
C THR A 31 7.28 -3.77 -8.35
N ARG A 32 6.53 -2.75 -7.93
CA ARG A 32 6.68 -2.10 -6.63
C ARG A 32 6.00 -2.92 -5.54
N LEU A 33 6.70 -3.11 -4.42
CA LEU A 33 6.16 -3.76 -3.24
C LEU A 33 5.28 -2.79 -2.42
N ILE A 34 5.73 -1.53 -2.27
CA ILE A 34 5.01 -0.48 -1.55
C ILE A 34 4.21 0.35 -2.57
N GLY A 35 2.90 0.41 -2.41
CA GLY A 35 1.97 1.20 -3.21
C GLY A 35 1.22 2.25 -2.38
N THR A 36 0.32 2.98 -3.02
CA THR A 36 -0.58 3.94 -2.38
C THR A 36 -1.74 3.21 -1.71
N VAL A 37 -2.07 3.57 -0.48
CA VAL A 37 -3.23 3.04 0.27
C VAL A 37 -4.51 3.46 -0.45
N ASN A 38 -5.43 2.51 -0.67
CA ASN A 38 -6.66 2.77 -1.42
C ASN A 38 -7.76 3.40 -0.55
N LYS A 39 -7.75 3.11 0.75
CA LYS A 39 -8.75 3.60 1.70
C LYS A 39 -8.06 4.37 2.81
N VAL A 40 -8.27 5.68 2.84
CA VAL A 40 -7.78 6.56 3.90
C VAL A 40 -9.00 7.26 4.49
N ALA A 41 -9.20 7.10 5.81
CA ALA A 41 -10.18 7.88 6.56
C ALA A 41 -9.63 9.28 6.84
N GLU A 42 -10.48 10.27 6.95
CA GLU A 42 -10.12 11.59 7.45
C GLU A 42 -10.26 11.58 8.97
N GLY A 43 -9.29 12.14 9.66
CA GLY A 43 -9.31 12.19 11.15
C GLY A 43 -7.92 12.28 11.75
N CYS A 44 -7.87 12.00 13.05
CA CYS A 44 -6.62 11.94 13.80
C CYS A 44 -5.84 10.67 13.44
N GLY A 45 -4.53 10.80 13.30
CA GLY A 45 -3.70 9.64 12.99
C GLY A 45 -2.32 9.99 12.45
N CYS A 46 -1.65 9.00 11.89
CA CYS A 46 -0.38 9.16 11.20
C CYS A 46 -0.56 8.95 9.70
N TYR A 47 -0.07 9.90 8.92
CA TYR A 47 -0.17 9.89 7.46
C TYR A 47 1.21 10.11 6.85
N PHE A 48 1.70 9.17 6.04
CA PHE A 48 2.99 9.30 5.35
C PHE A 48 2.81 9.09 3.85
N ARG A 49 3.30 10.06 3.06
CA ARG A 49 3.39 10.01 1.59
C ARG A 49 4.83 9.82 1.14
N PRO A 50 5.10 9.43 -0.10
CA PRO A 50 6.46 9.45 -0.64
C PRO A 50 7.09 10.84 -0.49
N ALA A 51 8.35 10.89 -0.10
CA ALA A 51 9.06 12.16 0.07
C ALA A 51 9.16 12.91 -1.26
N GLY A 52 8.94 14.24 -1.23
CA GLY A 52 8.95 15.11 -2.40
C GLY A 52 7.65 15.10 -3.22
N GLU A 53 6.60 14.41 -2.80
CA GLU A 53 5.27 14.58 -3.38
C GLU A 53 4.61 15.87 -2.85
N ASP A 54 3.75 16.48 -3.69
CA ASP A 54 2.99 17.66 -3.31
C ASP A 54 2.21 17.44 -2.01
N ALA A 55 2.24 18.44 -1.11
CA ALA A 55 1.55 18.39 0.18
C ALA A 55 0.02 18.20 0.05
N SER A 56 -0.56 18.66 -1.06
CA SER A 56 -1.98 18.48 -1.37
C SER A 56 -2.32 17.07 -1.86
N SER A 57 -1.30 16.26 -2.20
CA SER A 57 -1.48 14.87 -2.65
C SER A 57 -1.97 14.01 -1.48
N LYS A 58 -3.13 13.39 -1.63
CA LYS A 58 -3.67 12.39 -0.70
C LYS A 58 -3.12 10.97 -0.99
N ARG A 59 -1.94 10.84 -1.61
CA ARG A 59 -1.31 9.57 -1.98
C ARG A 59 -0.46 9.00 -0.85
N TYR A 60 -1.11 8.58 0.21
CA TYR A 60 -0.43 8.01 1.36
C TYR A 60 0.03 6.57 1.08
N ILE A 61 1.24 6.23 1.53
CA ILE A 61 1.80 4.86 1.48
C ILE A 61 1.72 4.16 2.83
N PHE A 62 1.47 4.94 3.90
CA PHE A 62 1.19 4.45 5.25
C PHE A 62 0.11 5.35 5.87
N PHE A 63 -0.85 4.72 6.52
CA PHE A 63 -1.93 5.37 7.24
C PHE A 63 -2.22 4.62 8.54
N GLU A 64 -2.30 5.32 9.65
CA GLU A 64 -2.66 4.81 10.97
C GLU A 64 -3.74 5.71 11.56
N ASP A 65 -4.97 5.21 11.65
CA ASP A 65 -6.07 5.90 12.31
C ASP A 65 -5.92 5.78 13.82
N ALA A 66 -6.02 6.91 14.54
CA ALA A 66 -5.92 6.93 15.99
C ALA A 66 -7.06 6.15 16.68
N SER A 67 -8.21 6.02 16.02
CA SER A 67 -9.38 5.31 16.55
C SER A 67 -9.39 3.81 16.23
N GLU A 68 -8.84 3.40 15.06
CA GLU A 68 -8.86 2.01 14.60
C GLU A 68 -7.65 1.19 15.02
N GLY A 69 -6.56 1.81 15.45
CA GLY A 69 -5.40 1.19 16.09
C GLY A 69 -4.53 0.25 15.22
N ALA A 70 -4.93 -0.06 14.00
CA ALA A 70 -4.20 -0.97 13.10
C ALA A 70 -3.77 -0.23 11.84
N PRO A 71 -2.46 0.06 11.68
CA PRO A 71 -1.96 0.77 10.51
C PRO A 71 -2.21 0.01 9.20
N LEU A 72 -2.41 0.76 8.12
CA LEU A 72 -2.60 0.27 6.76
C LEU A 72 -1.39 0.62 5.88
N MET A 73 -0.98 -0.32 5.06
CA MET A 73 -0.09 -0.10 3.92
C MET A 73 -0.59 -0.84 2.69
N ASN A 74 -0.34 -0.28 1.52
CA ASN A 74 -0.56 -1.02 0.28
C ASN A 74 0.69 -1.84 -0.05
N ILE A 75 0.58 -3.18 -0.02
CA ILE A 75 1.67 -4.10 -0.30
C ILE A 75 1.31 -4.99 -1.50
N GLY A 76 2.03 -4.77 -2.62
CA GLY A 76 1.80 -5.53 -3.85
C GLY A 76 0.41 -5.28 -4.45
N GLY A 77 -0.13 -4.07 -4.31
CA GLY A 77 -1.43 -3.65 -4.85
C GLY A 77 -2.64 -3.93 -3.95
N ARG A 78 -2.42 -4.37 -2.71
CA ARG A 78 -3.50 -4.62 -1.73
C ARG A 78 -3.23 -3.89 -0.43
N ASP A 79 -4.27 -3.31 0.15
CA ASP A 79 -4.20 -2.72 1.48
C ASP A 79 -4.15 -3.83 2.52
N VAL A 80 -3.17 -3.75 3.41
CA VAL A 80 -2.88 -4.75 4.45
C VAL A 80 -2.87 -4.05 5.79
N ARG A 81 -3.63 -4.56 6.76
CA ARG A 81 -3.57 -4.13 8.16
C ARG A 81 -2.31 -4.71 8.80
N LEU A 82 -1.56 -3.85 9.48
CA LEU A 82 -0.30 -4.20 10.11
C LEU A 82 -0.48 -4.33 11.62
N ARG A 83 0.25 -5.27 12.23
CA ARG A 83 0.35 -5.39 13.69
C ARG A 83 1.70 -4.85 14.14
N LEU A 84 1.72 -3.93 15.09
CA LEU A 84 2.95 -3.45 15.73
C LEU A 84 3.65 -4.60 16.45
N ILE A 85 4.93 -4.79 16.18
CA ILE A 85 5.79 -5.80 16.80
C ILE A 85 6.67 -5.18 17.86
N SER A 86 7.27 -4.01 17.56
CA SER A 86 8.12 -3.28 18.50
C SER A 86 8.20 -1.81 18.12
N SER A 87 8.41 -0.96 19.13
CA SER A 87 8.73 0.46 18.98
C SER A 87 9.90 0.80 19.89
N THR A 88 10.74 1.74 19.43
CA THR A 88 11.77 2.40 20.25
C THR A 88 11.41 3.86 20.50
N GLU A 89 10.15 4.24 20.23
CA GLU A 89 9.63 5.56 20.54
C GLU A 89 9.63 5.79 22.04
N PRO A 90 10.06 6.98 22.52
CA PRO A 90 10.06 7.28 23.94
C PRO A 90 8.63 7.24 24.51
N PRO A 91 8.44 6.85 25.76
CA PRO A 91 7.18 7.05 26.47
C PRO A 91 6.77 8.53 26.42
N GLY A 92 5.50 8.80 26.02
CA GLY A 92 5.00 10.16 25.81
C GLY A 92 5.35 10.79 24.46
N GLY A 93 5.96 10.01 23.54
CA GLY A 93 6.33 10.47 22.19
C GLY A 93 7.65 11.23 22.15
N VAL A 94 7.95 11.79 20.96
CA VAL A 94 9.18 12.59 20.75
C VAL A 94 9.04 13.98 21.38
N GLY A 95 10.09 14.44 22.05
CA GLY A 95 10.11 15.74 22.74
C GLY A 95 10.82 16.86 21.99
N ARG A 96 11.59 16.57 20.94
CA ARG A 96 12.40 17.54 20.23
C ARG A 96 12.68 17.19 18.78
N LYS A 97 12.89 18.22 17.95
CA LYS A 97 13.38 18.09 16.58
C LYS A 97 14.70 17.31 16.52
N GLY A 98 14.85 16.45 15.52
CA GLY A 98 16.01 15.60 15.29
C GLY A 98 15.99 14.29 16.07
N GLU A 99 15.07 14.11 17.00
CA GLU A 99 14.92 12.86 17.74
C GLU A 99 14.57 11.71 16.78
N ARG A 100 15.08 10.50 17.10
CA ARG A 100 14.99 9.34 16.24
C ARG A 100 14.37 8.16 16.98
N PHE A 101 13.50 7.44 16.30
CA PHE A 101 12.95 6.18 16.79
C PHE A 101 12.63 5.25 15.63
N SER A 102 12.25 4.03 15.93
CA SER A 102 11.82 3.06 14.92
C SER A 102 10.63 2.26 15.39
N ARG A 103 9.77 1.88 14.44
CA ARG A 103 8.66 0.94 14.65
C ARG A 103 8.81 -0.23 13.69
N ARG A 104 8.49 -1.43 14.15
CA ARG A 104 8.43 -2.65 13.34
C ARG A 104 7.02 -3.19 13.34
N TYR A 105 6.56 -3.57 12.15
CA TYR A 105 5.24 -4.14 11.97
C TYR A 105 5.32 -5.45 11.19
N ALA A 106 4.27 -6.27 11.29
CA ALA A 106 4.11 -7.49 10.50
C ALA A 106 2.65 -7.74 10.11
N ALA A 107 2.46 -8.46 8.98
CA ALA A 107 1.20 -9.04 8.55
C ALA A 107 1.49 -10.31 7.74
N GLY A 108 1.29 -11.49 8.33
CA GLY A 108 1.70 -12.76 7.73
C GLY A 108 3.20 -12.79 7.43
N ASP A 109 3.56 -13.01 6.17
CA ASP A 109 4.95 -13.03 5.67
C ASP A 109 5.53 -11.63 5.38
N ILE A 110 4.73 -10.58 5.57
CA ILE A 110 5.14 -9.19 5.36
C ILE A 110 5.80 -8.66 6.64
N LYS A 111 6.98 -8.05 6.50
CA LYS A 111 7.70 -7.36 7.56
C LYS A 111 7.96 -5.93 7.13
N ILE A 112 7.62 -4.97 8.00
CA ILE A 112 7.83 -3.54 7.76
C ILE A 112 8.74 -3.02 8.87
N ARG A 113 9.73 -2.20 8.48
CA ARG A 113 10.53 -1.39 9.39
C ARG A 113 10.38 0.07 8.99
N MET A 114 10.03 0.91 9.94
CA MET A 114 9.97 2.36 9.79
C MET A 114 10.99 2.99 10.72
N SER A 115 11.80 3.90 10.19
CA SER A 115 12.77 4.69 10.95
C SER A 115 12.41 6.15 10.79
N PHE A 116 12.16 6.82 11.90
CA PHE A 116 11.65 8.18 12.00
C PHE A 116 12.72 9.15 12.42
N VAL A 117 12.66 10.37 11.88
CA VAL A 117 13.40 11.54 12.34
C VAL A 117 12.38 12.67 12.53
N ALA A 118 12.24 13.20 13.73
CA ALA A 118 11.33 14.31 13.99
C ALA A 118 11.82 15.59 13.31
N ILE A 119 10.98 16.20 12.48
CA ILE A 119 11.24 17.45 11.76
C ILE A 119 10.64 18.64 12.51
N SER A 120 9.42 18.48 13.01
CA SER A 120 8.79 19.41 13.95
C SER A 120 8.08 18.64 15.05
N VAL A 121 8.04 19.24 16.23
CA VAL A 121 7.39 18.67 17.40
C VAL A 121 6.53 19.76 18.04
N CYS A 122 5.28 19.42 18.32
CA CYS A 122 4.35 20.31 18.99
C CYS A 122 4.81 20.58 20.44
N PRO A 123 4.88 21.81 20.87
CA PRO A 123 5.22 22.15 22.24
C PRO A 123 4.04 21.85 23.18
N GLY A 124 4.16 20.77 23.97
CA GLY A 124 3.16 20.36 24.96
C GLY A 124 1.91 19.71 24.40
N PRO A 125 1.07 19.14 25.30
CA PRO A 125 -0.06 18.29 24.90
C PRO A 125 -1.29 19.03 24.36
N TYR A 126 -1.37 20.36 24.48
CA TYR A 126 -2.55 21.16 24.10
C TYR A 126 -2.15 22.48 23.45
N ASN A 127 -1.46 22.43 22.32
CA ASN A 127 -1.18 23.64 21.55
C ASN A 127 -2.12 23.70 20.34
N PRO A 128 -3.13 24.62 20.32
CA PRO A 128 -4.08 24.71 19.20
C PRO A 128 -3.44 25.15 17.89
N GLU A 129 -2.23 25.73 17.92
CA GLU A 129 -1.47 26.15 16.75
C GLU A 129 -0.62 25.01 16.15
N CYS A 130 -0.50 23.87 16.87
CA CYS A 130 0.30 22.74 16.45
C CYS A 130 -0.50 21.44 16.61
N VAL A 131 -1.10 20.99 15.52
CA VAL A 131 -1.99 19.84 15.52
C VAL A 131 -1.28 18.51 15.25
N ALA A 132 -0.03 18.52 14.78
CA ALA A 132 0.71 17.31 14.45
C ALA A 132 2.23 17.46 14.54
N ASN A 133 2.89 16.43 15.03
CA ASN A 133 4.33 16.25 14.86
C ASN A 133 4.63 15.83 13.43
N SER A 134 5.68 16.37 12.80
CA SER A 134 6.10 16.02 11.46
C SER A 134 7.39 15.19 11.45
N TYR A 135 7.49 14.27 10.51
CA TYR A 135 8.59 13.32 10.44
C TYR A 135 9.08 13.11 9.01
N ASP A 136 10.40 12.94 8.88
CA ASP A 136 11.00 12.19 7.77
C ASP A 136 11.06 10.71 8.15
N VAL A 137 10.63 9.85 7.25
CA VAL A 137 10.52 8.41 7.51
C VAL A 137 11.21 7.60 6.43
N THR A 138 12.00 6.61 6.83
CA THR A 138 12.47 5.57 5.92
C THR A 138 11.67 4.31 6.17
N ILE A 139 10.91 3.87 5.16
CA ILE A 139 10.06 2.68 5.22
C ILE A 139 10.72 1.58 4.40
N THR A 140 11.01 0.45 5.04
CA THR A 140 11.48 -0.77 4.38
C THR A 140 10.43 -1.86 4.55
N ALA A 141 9.91 -2.35 3.42
CA ALA A 141 9.00 -3.49 3.36
C ALA A 141 9.73 -4.71 2.79
N SER A 142 9.44 -5.89 3.34
CA SER A 142 9.88 -7.17 2.79
C SER A 142 8.73 -8.18 2.78
N LYS A 143 8.68 -9.01 1.72
CA LYS A 143 7.74 -10.10 1.54
C LYS A 143 8.41 -11.22 0.75
N GLY A 144 8.68 -12.36 1.38
CA GLY A 144 9.54 -13.41 0.82
C GLY A 144 10.91 -12.84 0.46
N ALA A 145 11.39 -13.10 -0.77
CA ALA A 145 12.66 -12.59 -1.28
C ALA A 145 12.60 -11.11 -1.74
N ARG A 146 11.40 -10.51 -1.84
CA ARG A 146 11.25 -9.12 -2.31
C ARG A 146 11.48 -8.15 -1.16
N ARG A 147 12.23 -7.07 -1.44
CA ARG A 147 12.47 -5.97 -0.51
C ARG A 147 12.43 -4.64 -1.25
N GLN A 148 11.80 -3.64 -0.64
CA GLN A 148 11.79 -2.27 -1.13
C GLN A 148 11.98 -1.30 0.03
N THR A 149 12.75 -0.25 -0.21
CA THR A 149 12.91 0.88 0.72
C THR A 149 12.47 2.15 0.03
N VAL A 150 11.69 2.97 0.71
CA VAL A 150 11.23 4.29 0.24
C VAL A 150 11.48 5.32 1.33
N LYS A 151 11.72 6.56 0.90
CA LYS A 151 11.66 7.74 1.76
C LYS A 151 10.24 8.25 1.77
N ALA A 152 9.78 8.66 2.91
CA ALA A 152 8.44 9.20 3.13
C ALA A 152 8.52 10.41 4.05
N GLU A 153 7.50 11.24 3.99
CA GLU A 153 7.30 12.39 4.86
C GLU A 153 5.85 12.46 5.30
N GLY A 154 5.59 13.07 6.43
CA GLY A 154 4.24 13.21 6.95
C GLY A 154 4.20 13.54 8.42
N GLY A 155 3.06 13.30 9.07
CA GLY A 155 2.87 13.63 10.48
C GLY A 155 1.95 12.68 11.21
N CYS A 156 1.98 12.81 12.54
CA CYS A 156 1.05 12.16 13.46
C CYS A 156 0.40 13.22 14.34
N GLY A 157 -0.92 13.25 14.35
CA GLY A 157 -1.69 14.23 15.15
C GLY A 157 -3.16 14.26 14.75
N CYS A 158 -3.82 15.32 15.13
CA CYS A 158 -5.19 15.66 14.76
C CYS A 158 -5.17 16.94 13.90
#